data_23955e2bf65af94dae3432836f4dde21
#
_entry.id   23955e2bf65af94dae3432836f4dde21
#
_cell.length_a   1.000
_cell.length_b   1.000
_cell.length_c   1.000
_cell.angle_alpha   90.00
_cell.angle_beta   90.00
_cell.angle_gamma   90.00
#
_symmetry.space_group_name_H-M   'P 1'
#
loop_
_entity.id
_entity.type
_entity.pdbx_description
1 polymer ?
#
loop_
_entity_poly.entity_id
_entity_poly.type
_entity_poly.pdbx_seq_one_letter_code
_entity_poly.pdbx_strand_id
1 'polypeptide(L)'
;MIYPIVKLGNPVLETPAAVVTSFDDGIKKLVQDMFESMYAARGVGLAAPQIGISKRIVVVDVTFKEDPGAKLVLINPVIIGKEGHQRGTEGCLSIPEFREEVTRAKTVTVRAQDLSGKFFEHTGEDLLARAFLHETDHLNGKLYISHVSALKRDLIKRKIKKLVKAGEW
;
A
#
# COMPACT_ATOMS: atom_id res chain seq x y z
N MET A 1 -3.27 17.93 -4.58
CA MET A 1 -1.86 18.08 -4.16
C MET A 1 -1.15 16.74 -4.27
N ILE A 2 0.03 16.72 -4.86
CA ILE A 2 0.82 15.51 -5.00
C ILE A 2 1.89 15.49 -3.92
N TYR A 3 1.89 14.43 -3.10
CA TYR A 3 2.90 14.22 -2.07
C TYR A 3 4.07 13.41 -2.63
N PRO A 4 5.30 13.69 -2.21
CA PRO A 4 6.42 12.80 -2.53
C PRO A 4 6.26 11.46 -1.81
N ILE A 5 6.65 10.38 -2.48
CA ILE A 5 6.64 9.05 -1.89
C ILE A 5 7.87 8.88 -1.00
N VAL A 6 7.68 8.54 0.26
CA VAL A 6 8.79 8.24 1.17
C VAL A 6 9.33 6.85 0.87
N LYS A 7 10.62 6.67 1.08
CA LYS A 7 11.34 5.44 0.73
C LYS A 7 11.75 4.64 1.94
N LEU A 8 12.00 3.35 1.74
CA LEU A 8 12.51 2.47 2.77
C LEU A 8 13.74 3.09 3.44
N GLY A 9 13.76 3.07 4.77
CA GLY A 9 14.71 3.81 5.63
C GLY A 9 14.00 4.87 6.45
N ASN A 10 12.85 5.37 5.97
CA ASN A 10 12.03 6.29 6.75
C ASN A 10 11.23 5.48 7.79
N PRO A 11 11.36 5.81 9.10
CA PRO A 11 10.69 5.05 10.17
C PRO A 11 9.17 4.93 10.04
N VAL A 12 8.50 5.86 9.35
CA VAL A 12 7.05 5.82 9.17
C VAL A 12 6.59 4.54 8.46
N LEU A 13 7.42 3.98 7.58
CA LEU A 13 7.10 2.77 6.82
C LEU A 13 7.16 1.49 7.67
N GLU A 14 7.89 1.52 8.78
CA GLU A 14 8.06 0.38 9.67
C GLU A 14 7.31 0.55 11.00
N THR A 15 6.45 1.55 11.08
CA THR A 15 5.65 1.86 12.27
C THR A 15 4.18 1.59 11.95
N PRO A 16 3.45 0.85 12.81
CA PRO A 16 2.01 0.67 12.64
C PRO A 16 1.29 2.00 12.58
N ALA A 17 0.40 2.17 11.62
CA ALA A 17 -0.35 3.39 11.40
C ALA A 17 -1.49 3.54 12.43
N ALA A 18 -1.84 4.78 12.76
CA ALA A 18 -2.88 5.09 13.71
C ALA A 18 -4.29 4.89 13.14
N VAL A 19 -5.20 4.39 13.95
CA VAL A 19 -6.62 4.24 13.61
C VAL A 19 -7.23 5.62 13.35
N VAL A 20 -8.02 5.72 12.29
CA VAL A 20 -8.78 6.93 11.96
C VAL A 20 -10.08 6.93 12.79
N THR A 21 -10.32 8.00 13.52
CA THR A 21 -11.50 8.16 14.40
C THR A 21 -12.42 9.31 13.99
N SER A 22 -11.96 10.20 13.12
CA SER A 22 -12.73 11.34 12.61
C SER A 22 -12.84 11.25 11.10
N PHE A 23 -14.06 11.36 10.58
CA PHE A 23 -14.39 11.28 9.15
C PHE A 23 -14.87 12.64 8.68
N ASP A 24 -13.95 13.57 8.55
CA ASP A 24 -14.19 14.97 8.26
C ASP A 24 -13.70 15.38 6.86
N ASP A 25 -13.79 16.66 6.53
CA ASP A 25 -13.32 17.18 5.25
C ASP A 25 -11.80 17.04 5.06
N GLY A 26 -11.05 17.04 6.16
CA GLY A 26 -9.61 16.80 6.13
C GLY A 26 -9.27 15.41 5.61
N ILE A 27 -10.03 14.39 6.02
CA ILE A 27 -9.84 13.02 5.51
C ILE A 27 -10.25 12.93 4.03
N LYS A 28 -11.34 13.58 3.63
CA LYS A 28 -11.75 13.62 2.22
C LYS A 28 -10.67 14.24 1.34
N LYS A 29 -10.11 15.35 1.79
CA LYS A 29 -9.02 16.03 1.08
C LYS A 29 -7.77 15.15 1.00
N LEU A 30 -7.40 14.50 2.09
CA LEU A 30 -6.25 13.61 2.13
C LEU A 30 -6.42 12.44 1.15
N VAL A 31 -7.60 11.82 1.12
CA VAL A 31 -7.89 10.71 0.19
C VAL A 31 -7.78 11.17 -1.27
N GLN A 32 -8.30 12.35 -1.59
CA GLN A 32 -8.16 12.93 -2.92
C GLN A 32 -6.69 13.11 -3.29
N ASP A 33 -5.90 13.68 -2.38
CA ASP A 33 -4.46 13.89 -2.58
C ASP A 33 -3.71 12.55 -2.69
N MET A 34 -4.16 11.52 -1.98
CA MET A 34 -3.58 10.17 -2.08
C MET A 34 -3.81 9.57 -3.48
N PHE A 35 -5.00 9.70 -4.05
CA PHE A 35 -5.24 9.26 -5.42
C PHE A 35 -4.38 10.02 -6.42
N GLU A 36 -4.28 11.33 -6.30
CA GLU A 36 -3.42 12.14 -7.16
C GLU A 36 -1.95 11.69 -7.08
N SER A 37 -1.46 11.48 -5.86
CA SER A 37 -0.08 11.04 -5.61
C SER A 37 0.18 9.64 -6.17
N MET A 38 -0.78 8.74 -5.99
CA MET A 38 -0.73 7.38 -6.53
C MET A 38 -0.63 7.38 -8.05
N TYR A 39 -1.51 8.12 -8.71
CA TYR A 39 -1.50 8.21 -10.17
C TYR A 39 -0.23 8.87 -10.71
N ALA A 40 0.24 9.92 -10.07
CA ALA A 40 1.49 10.58 -10.45
C ALA A 40 2.70 9.63 -10.37
N ALA A 41 2.69 8.71 -9.42
CA ALA A 41 3.73 7.69 -9.24
C ALA A 41 3.45 6.42 -10.06
N ARG A 42 2.38 6.37 -10.84
CA ARG A 42 1.95 5.22 -11.64
C ARG A 42 1.69 3.95 -10.81
N GLY A 43 1.17 4.14 -9.61
CA GLY A 43 0.78 3.04 -8.73
C GLY A 43 -0.68 2.64 -8.90
N VAL A 44 -1.01 1.42 -8.46
CA VAL A 44 -2.37 0.91 -8.41
C VAL A 44 -2.92 0.89 -6.98
N GLY A 45 -2.07 1.11 -5.99
CA GLY A 45 -2.41 1.22 -4.59
C GLY A 45 -1.45 2.15 -3.87
N LEU A 46 -1.92 2.78 -2.80
CA LEU A 46 -1.11 3.64 -1.94
C LEU A 46 -1.67 3.64 -0.53
N ALA A 47 -0.78 3.47 0.44
CA ALA A 47 -1.10 3.60 1.86
C ALA A 47 -0.58 4.95 2.38
N ALA A 48 -1.31 5.56 3.31
CA ALA A 48 -0.94 6.88 3.85
C ALA A 48 0.48 6.96 4.41
N PRO A 49 1.03 5.92 5.08
CA PRO A 49 2.44 5.95 5.50
C PRO A 49 3.43 6.20 4.37
N GLN A 50 3.11 5.79 3.14
CA GLN A 50 3.98 5.99 1.99
C GLN A 50 4.10 7.46 1.56
N ILE A 51 3.26 8.32 2.05
CA ILE A 51 3.37 9.78 1.88
C ILE A 51 3.68 10.49 3.22
N GLY A 52 4.17 9.73 4.19
CA GLY A 52 4.62 10.26 5.47
C GLY A 52 3.51 10.48 6.49
N ILE A 53 2.31 10.00 6.24
CA ILE A 53 1.15 10.19 7.12
C ILE A 53 0.77 8.87 7.78
N SER A 54 0.99 8.78 9.11
CA SER A 54 0.76 7.55 9.87
C SER A 54 -0.73 7.40 10.22
N LYS A 55 -1.56 7.14 9.22
CA LYS A 55 -2.99 6.88 9.36
C LYS A 55 -3.37 5.62 8.59
N ARG A 56 -4.36 4.89 9.09
CA ARG A 56 -4.84 3.66 8.48
C ARG A 56 -5.78 3.95 7.32
N ILE A 57 -5.22 4.49 6.24
CA ILE A 57 -5.95 4.84 5.01
C ILE A 57 -5.22 4.24 3.82
N VAL A 58 -5.96 3.59 2.95
CA VAL A 58 -5.48 3.00 1.69
C VAL A 58 -6.38 3.44 0.56
N VAL A 59 -5.80 3.75 -0.58
CA VAL A 59 -6.52 3.95 -1.84
C VAL A 59 -6.05 2.92 -2.86
N VAL A 60 -6.96 2.42 -3.67
CA VAL A 60 -6.67 1.40 -4.69
C VAL A 60 -7.45 1.71 -5.96
N ASP A 61 -6.79 1.60 -7.10
CA ASP A 61 -7.41 1.60 -8.42
C ASP A 61 -6.54 0.76 -9.37
N VAL A 62 -6.91 -0.51 -9.54
CA VAL A 62 -6.17 -1.43 -10.40
C VAL A 62 -6.40 -1.19 -11.89
N THR A 63 -7.34 -0.31 -12.26
CA THR A 63 -7.62 0.05 -13.65
C THR A 63 -6.88 1.29 -14.13
N PHE A 64 -6.17 1.97 -13.23
CA PHE A 64 -5.41 3.19 -13.53
C PHE A 64 -6.27 4.23 -14.28
N LYS A 65 -7.39 4.64 -13.65
CA LYS A 65 -8.39 5.60 -14.15
C LYS A 65 -9.31 5.14 -15.27
N GLU A 66 -9.12 3.94 -15.82
CA GLU A 66 -9.98 3.46 -16.90
C GLU A 66 -11.42 3.29 -16.46
N ASP A 67 -11.66 2.78 -15.26
CA ASP A 67 -12.98 2.59 -14.69
C ASP A 67 -13.16 3.45 -13.43
N PRO A 68 -13.94 4.54 -13.48
CA PRO A 68 -14.18 5.37 -12.30
C PRO A 68 -14.81 4.61 -11.12
N GLY A 69 -15.54 3.54 -11.40
CA GLY A 69 -16.15 2.68 -10.37
C GLY A 69 -15.18 1.74 -9.68
N ALA A 70 -13.95 1.61 -10.19
CA ALA A 70 -12.93 0.74 -9.60
C ALA A 70 -12.13 1.41 -8.48
N LYS A 71 -12.31 2.70 -8.27
CA LYS A 71 -11.63 3.43 -7.18
C LYS A 71 -12.18 2.96 -5.83
N LEU A 72 -11.27 2.51 -4.96
CA LEU A 72 -11.62 2.06 -3.61
C LEU A 72 -10.88 2.89 -2.57
N VAL A 73 -11.61 3.29 -1.53
CA VAL A 73 -11.07 3.93 -0.33
C VAL A 73 -11.28 2.97 0.82
N LEU A 74 -10.21 2.60 1.50
CA LEU A 74 -10.25 1.67 2.61
C LEU A 74 -9.70 2.38 3.85
N ILE A 75 -10.58 2.74 4.77
CA ILE A 75 -10.20 3.36 6.04
C ILE A 75 -10.32 2.31 7.14
N ASN A 76 -9.29 2.18 7.95
CA ASN A 76 -9.19 1.15 9.00
C ASN A 76 -9.44 -0.27 8.45
N PRO A 77 -8.81 -0.67 7.35
CA PRO A 77 -9.07 -1.97 6.73
C PRO A 77 -8.59 -3.13 7.59
N VAL A 78 -9.36 -4.22 7.56
CA VAL A 78 -9.02 -5.51 8.18
C VAL A 78 -9.24 -6.61 7.15
N ILE A 79 -8.27 -7.49 7.00
CA ILE A 79 -8.41 -8.67 6.15
C ILE A 79 -9.24 -9.70 6.90
N ILE A 80 -10.39 -10.07 6.37
CA ILE A 80 -11.33 -11.00 7.00
C ILE A 80 -11.44 -12.35 6.28
N GLY A 81 -10.86 -12.47 5.09
CA GLY A 81 -10.88 -13.73 4.35
C GLY A 81 -9.76 -13.81 3.34
N LYS A 82 -9.19 -15.00 3.18
CA LYS A 82 -8.15 -15.30 2.20
C LYS A 82 -8.40 -16.69 1.65
N GLU A 83 -8.32 -16.84 0.33
CA GLU A 83 -8.45 -18.12 -0.35
C GLU A 83 -7.44 -18.24 -1.48
N GLY A 84 -6.96 -19.46 -1.68
CA GLY A 84 -6.07 -19.79 -2.79
C GLY A 84 -4.71 -19.11 -2.70
N HIS A 85 -3.96 -19.27 -3.76
CA HIS A 85 -2.60 -18.73 -3.88
C HIS A 85 -2.37 -18.22 -5.29
N GLN A 86 -1.62 -17.13 -5.39
CA GLN A 86 -1.09 -16.61 -6.64
C GLN A 86 0.37 -16.26 -6.45
N ARG A 87 1.16 -16.49 -7.48
CA ARG A 87 2.56 -16.10 -7.49
C ARG A 87 2.78 -15.08 -8.58
N GLY A 88 3.45 -14.00 -8.26
CA GLY A 88 3.71 -12.95 -9.23
C GLY A 88 4.74 -11.96 -8.74
N THR A 89 5.21 -11.14 -9.67
CA THR A 89 6.17 -10.10 -9.38
C THR A 89 5.50 -8.94 -8.68
N GLU A 90 6.08 -8.53 -7.56
CA GLU A 90 5.61 -7.41 -6.77
C GLU A 90 6.70 -6.37 -6.64
N GLY A 91 6.32 -5.10 -6.73
CA GLY A 91 7.18 -3.96 -6.47
C GLY A 91 6.47 -3.00 -5.52
N CYS A 92 7.16 -1.98 -5.08
CA CYS A 92 6.61 -0.99 -4.17
C CYS A 92 7.14 0.39 -4.52
N LEU A 93 6.26 1.39 -4.51
CA LEU A 93 6.65 2.79 -4.77
C LEU A 93 7.69 3.29 -3.76
N SER A 94 7.68 2.75 -2.53
CA SER A 94 8.64 3.08 -1.48
C SER A 94 9.97 2.33 -1.58
N ILE A 95 10.07 1.38 -2.51
CA ILE A 95 11.29 0.62 -2.80
C ILE A 95 11.50 0.65 -4.32
N PRO A 96 11.81 1.82 -4.90
CA PRO A 96 11.91 1.96 -6.36
C PRO A 96 13.03 1.07 -6.93
N GLU A 97 12.84 0.60 -8.15
CA GLU A 97 13.77 -0.22 -8.93
C GLU A 97 13.95 -1.66 -8.45
N PHE A 98 13.31 -2.06 -7.36
CA PHE A 98 13.36 -3.44 -6.88
C PHE A 98 12.03 -4.13 -7.15
N ARG A 99 12.09 -5.37 -7.61
CA ARG A 99 10.93 -6.24 -7.81
C ARG A 99 11.32 -7.66 -7.47
N GLU A 100 10.39 -8.39 -6.85
CA GLU A 100 10.60 -9.79 -6.48
C GLU A 100 9.29 -10.58 -6.62
N GLU A 101 9.42 -11.89 -6.82
CA GLU A 101 8.25 -12.76 -6.78
C GLU A 101 7.75 -12.93 -5.35
N VAL A 102 6.46 -12.73 -5.16
CA VAL A 102 5.78 -12.89 -3.88
C VAL A 102 4.54 -13.74 -4.07
N THR A 103 4.38 -14.74 -3.22
CA THR A 103 3.15 -15.53 -3.15
C THR A 103 2.15 -14.85 -2.24
N ARG A 104 0.95 -14.62 -2.75
CA ARG A 104 -0.17 -14.01 -2.02
C ARG A 104 -1.40 -14.87 -2.16
N ALA A 105 -2.41 -14.64 -1.31
CA ALA A 105 -3.72 -15.24 -1.52
C ALA A 105 -4.30 -14.76 -2.86
N LYS A 106 -5.01 -15.63 -3.57
CA LYS A 106 -5.63 -15.30 -4.86
C LYS A 106 -6.89 -14.47 -4.68
N THR A 107 -7.68 -14.76 -3.65
CA THR A 107 -8.93 -14.07 -3.31
C THR A 107 -8.82 -13.54 -1.90
N VAL A 108 -9.13 -12.27 -1.70
CA VAL A 108 -9.04 -11.59 -0.41
C VAL A 108 -10.30 -10.79 -0.17
N THR A 109 -10.87 -10.92 1.03
CA THR A 109 -11.98 -10.09 1.48
C THR A 109 -11.47 -9.13 2.56
N VAL A 110 -11.74 -7.85 2.37
CA VAL A 110 -11.40 -6.79 3.31
C VAL A 110 -12.67 -6.18 3.88
N ARG A 111 -12.65 -5.87 5.17
CA ARG A 111 -13.65 -5.03 5.82
C ARG A 111 -13.01 -3.71 6.16
N ALA A 112 -13.67 -2.61 5.78
CA ALA A 112 -13.14 -1.27 5.96
C ALA A 112 -14.27 -0.27 6.19
N GLN A 113 -13.91 0.98 6.43
CA GLN A 113 -14.85 2.09 6.52
C GLN A 113 -14.67 2.99 5.29
N ASP A 114 -15.79 3.55 4.81
CA ASP A 114 -15.76 4.53 3.72
C ASP A 114 -15.52 5.95 4.28
N LEU A 115 -15.57 6.96 3.41
CA LEU A 115 -15.34 8.37 3.78
C LEU A 115 -16.37 8.91 4.80
N SER A 116 -17.53 8.26 4.94
CA SER A 116 -18.55 8.62 5.93
C SER A 116 -18.41 7.84 7.24
N GLY A 117 -17.44 6.94 7.33
CA GLY A 117 -17.24 6.07 8.48
C GLY A 117 -18.09 4.80 8.46
N LYS A 118 -18.86 4.58 7.40
CA LYS A 118 -19.71 3.40 7.26
C LYS A 118 -18.89 2.17 6.91
N PHE A 119 -19.15 1.05 7.59
CA PHE A 119 -18.48 -0.22 7.29
C PHE A 119 -19.00 -0.85 6.01
N PHE A 120 -18.09 -1.46 5.28
CA PHE A 120 -18.39 -2.28 4.10
C PHE A 120 -17.38 -3.41 3.98
N GLU A 121 -17.70 -4.40 3.16
CA GLU A 121 -16.81 -5.50 2.81
C GLU A 121 -16.63 -5.54 1.29
N HIS A 122 -15.44 -5.87 0.87
CA HIS A 122 -15.12 -5.99 -0.55
C HIS A 122 -14.22 -7.19 -0.78
N THR A 123 -14.59 -8.04 -1.73
CA THR A 123 -13.81 -9.20 -2.14
C THR A 123 -13.15 -8.92 -3.47
N GLY A 124 -11.84 -9.07 -3.52
CA GLY A 124 -11.05 -8.91 -4.74
C GLY A 124 -10.26 -10.15 -5.08
N GLU A 125 -9.95 -10.30 -6.36
CA GLU A 125 -9.14 -11.41 -6.87
C GLU A 125 -7.92 -10.87 -7.61
N ASP A 126 -6.92 -11.73 -7.78
CA ASP A 126 -5.73 -11.47 -8.59
C ASP A 126 -5.00 -10.18 -8.16
N LEU A 127 -4.86 -9.20 -9.03
CA LEU A 127 -4.16 -7.95 -8.73
C LEU A 127 -4.82 -7.17 -7.59
N LEU A 128 -6.16 -7.14 -7.52
CA LEU A 128 -6.86 -6.44 -6.45
C LEU A 128 -6.61 -7.11 -5.09
N ALA A 129 -6.63 -8.46 -5.03
CA ALA A 129 -6.29 -9.21 -3.82
C ALA A 129 -4.85 -8.91 -3.37
N ARG A 130 -3.91 -8.88 -4.31
CA ARG A 130 -2.51 -8.53 -4.05
C ARG A 130 -2.39 -7.11 -3.49
N ALA A 131 -3.10 -6.16 -4.09
CA ALA A 131 -3.11 -4.78 -3.64
C ALA A 131 -3.67 -4.65 -2.22
N PHE A 132 -4.76 -5.32 -1.90
CA PHE A 132 -5.32 -5.32 -0.54
C PHE A 132 -4.30 -5.77 0.50
N LEU A 133 -3.58 -6.85 0.22
CA LEU A 133 -2.59 -7.41 1.15
C LEU A 133 -1.35 -6.51 1.24
N HIS A 134 -0.85 -6.03 0.10
CA HIS A 134 0.33 -5.17 0.04
C HIS A 134 0.10 -3.87 0.84
N GLU A 135 -1.03 -3.21 0.61
CA GLU A 135 -1.32 -1.93 1.24
C GLU A 135 -1.68 -2.08 2.72
N THR A 136 -2.37 -3.17 3.09
CA THR A 136 -2.67 -3.47 4.50
C THR A 136 -1.37 -3.76 5.26
N ASP A 137 -0.41 -4.44 4.65
CA ASP A 137 0.91 -4.64 5.24
C ASP A 137 1.58 -3.30 5.59
N HIS A 138 1.52 -2.32 4.70
CA HIS A 138 2.05 -0.98 4.98
C HIS A 138 1.45 -0.35 6.23
N LEU A 139 0.14 -0.53 6.45
CA LEU A 139 -0.52 0.00 7.64
C LEU A 139 -0.06 -0.70 8.92
N ASN A 140 0.49 -1.89 8.81
CA ASN A 140 1.05 -2.65 9.93
C ASN A 140 2.57 -2.51 10.05
N GLY A 141 3.16 -1.58 9.31
CA GLY A 141 4.59 -1.33 9.32
C GLY A 141 5.43 -2.38 8.59
N LYS A 142 4.84 -3.08 7.63
CA LYS A 142 5.48 -4.14 6.86
C LYS A 142 5.57 -3.79 5.38
N LEU A 143 6.62 -4.28 4.71
CA LEU A 143 6.81 -4.14 3.28
C LEU A 143 6.88 -5.52 2.63
N TYR A 144 6.69 -5.57 1.29
CA TYR A 144 6.65 -6.86 0.57
C TYR A 144 7.94 -7.68 0.73
N ILE A 145 9.07 -7.03 0.99
CA ILE A 145 10.35 -7.74 1.19
C ILE A 145 10.36 -8.62 2.44
N SER A 146 9.40 -8.45 3.36
CA SER A 146 9.22 -9.37 4.48
C SER A 146 8.72 -10.74 4.03
N HIS A 147 8.19 -10.85 2.81
CA HIS A 147 7.65 -12.08 2.22
C HIS A 147 8.63 -12.77 1.26
N VAL A 148 9.82 -12.22 1.06
CA VAL A 148 10.88 -12.86 0.28
C VAL A 148 11.87 -13.56 1.20
N SER A 149 12.76 -14.40 0.64
CA SER A 149 13.76 -15.09 1.44
C SER A 149 14.68 -14.09 2.19
N ALA A 150 15.22 -14.54 3.33
CA ALA A 150 16.14 -13.71 4.10
C ALA A 150 17.35 -13.26 3.27
N LEU A 151 17.86 -14.14 2.39
CA LEU A 151 18.98 -13.82 1.50
C LEU A 151 18.61 -12.69 0.52
N LYS A 152 17.47 -12.78 -0.15
CA LYS A 152 17.01 -11.74 -1.08
C LYS A 152 16.77 -10.42 -0.38
N ARG A 153 16.14 -10.45 0.78
CA ARG A 153 15.89 -9.27 1.61
C ARG A 153 17.20 -8.58 2.00
N ASP A 154 18.19 -9.34 2.43
CA ASP A 154 19.50 -8.80 2.81
C ASP A 154 20.23 -8.18 1.62
N LEU A 155 20.15 -8.80 0.45
CA LEU A 155 20.73 -8.25 -0.78
C LEU A 155 20.08 -6.92 -1.16
N ILE A 156 18.75 -6.83 -1.08
CA ILE A 156 18.02 -5.59 -1.35
C ILE A 156 18.46 -4.50 -0.37
N LYS A 157 18.46 -4.80 0.93
CA LYS A 157 18.86 -3.84 1.97
C LYS A 157 20.31 -3.35 1.80
N ARG A 158 21.21 -4.23 1.39
CA ARG A 158 22.60 -3.85 1.11
C ARG A 158 22.72 -2.90 -0.07
N LYS A 159 21.99 -3.17 -1.15
CA LYS A 159 21.95 -2.29 -2.33
C LYS A 159 21.39 -0.91 -1.98
N ILE A 160 20.30 -0.88 -1.21
CA ILE A 160 19.72 0.38 -0.74
C ILE A 160 20.74 1.16 0.10
N LYS A 161 21.46 0.50 0.99
CA LYS A 161 22.48 1.13 1.81
C LYS A 161 23.57 1.80 0.97
N LYS A 162 23.98 1.16 -0.11
CA LYS A 162 24.93 1.74 -1.06
C LYS A 162 24.35 2.96 -1.77
N LEU A 163 23.09 2.90 -2.17
CA LEU A 163 22.39 4.02 -2.81
C LEU A 163 22.27 5.22 -1.88
N VAL A 164 21.97 4.97 -0.60
CA VAL A 164 21.91 6.03 0.42
C VAL A 164 23.27 6.71 0.58
N LYS A 165 24.36 5.93 0.63
CA LYS A 165 25.72 6.49 0.75
C LYS A 165 26.12 7.31 -0.48
N ALA A 166 25.64 6.90 -1.66
CA ALA A 166 25.90 7.61 -2.91
C ALA A 166 24.99 8.83 -3.14
N GLY A 167 24.01 9.06 -2.25
CA GLY A 167 23.02 10.11 -2.43
C GLY A 167 21.99 9.84 -3.53
N GLU A 168 21.81 8.56 -3.91
CA GLU A 168 20.96 8.12 -5.02
C GLU A 168 19.66 7.43 -4.56
N TRP A 169 19.40 7.43 -3.28
CA TRP A 169 18.19 6.79 -2.72
C TRP A 169 17.09 7.74 -2.34
#